data_4ef12b57fa9c8e3f06bff9b66e2f5922
#
_entry.id   4ef12b57fa9c8e3f06bff9b66e2f5922
#
_cell.length_a   1.000
_cell.length_b   1.000
_cell.length_c   1.000
_cell.angle_alpha   90.00
_cell.angle_beta   90.00
_cell.angle_gamma   90.00
#
_symmetry.space_group_name_H-M   'P 1'
#
loop_
_entity.id
_entity.type
_entity.pdbx_description
1 polymer ?
#
loop_
_entity_poly.entity_id
_entity_poly.type
_entity_poly.pdbx_seq_one_letter_code
_entity_poly.pdbx_strand_id
1 'polypeptide(L)'
;SDYLWLTVPDHADWLYKTGEQAKVEVSFYKYGIPRDGEVNYEIGDDMLKADKKGSFKLKNGRPIVNMGTRKTPGFRDLRLFYKLDGKTYQHHIKVGFSVDKIQPYTQEPKDFDAFWQQAKDELKNVPMSYTKELAKEYCTDKIDCYLVKLQIDKMGHAMYGYLFYPKNAKQGSHPVVLTPPGAGIKTIKEPLRNKYYAENGFIRFEIEIHGLDPRL
;
A
#
# COMPACT_ATOMS: atom_id res chain seq x y z
N SER A 1 -8.14 10.54 17.12
CA SER A 1 -8.92 11.32 16.15
C SER A 1 -10.05 12.05 16.88
N ASP A 2 -10.31 13.30 16.56
CA ASP A 2 -11.36 14.13 17.16
C ASP A 2 -12.75 13.89 16.50
N TYR A 3 -12.80 13.05 15.46
CA TYR A 3 -14.03 12.69 14.78
C TYR A 3 -14.04 11.22 14.36
N LEU A 4 -15.26 10.70 14.17
CA LEU A 4 -15.51 9.34 13.70
C LEU A 4 -16.69 9.36 12.71
N TRP A 5 -16.47 8.78 11.54
CA TRP A 5 -17.52 8.30 10.67
C TRP A 5 -17.85 6.86 11.04
N LEU A 6 -19.13 6.56 11.19
CA LEU A 6 -19.60 5.19 11.32
C LEU A 6 -20.49 4.89 10.12
N THR A 7 -20.08 3.90 9.32
CA THR A 7 -20.79 3.42 8.15
C THR A 7 -21.01 1.93 8.29
N VAL A 8 -22.27 1.51 8.28
CA VAL A 8 -22.67 0.13 8.53
C VAL A 8 -23.53 -0.34 7.35
N PRO A 9 -22.99 -1.19 6.49
CA PRO A 9 -23.78 -1.81 5.43
C PRO A 9 -24.78 -2.81 5.99
N ASP A 10 -25.88 -3.04 5.28
CA ASP A 10 -26.91 -4.00 5.63
C ASP A 10 -26.44 -5.47 5.49
N HIS A 11 -25.31 -5.71 4.87
CA HIS A 11 -24.58 -6.97 4.89
C HIS A 11 -23.30 -6.84 5.71
N ALA A 12 -23.15 -7.67 6.74
CA ALA A 12 -22.04 -7.59 7.69
C ALA A 12 -20.66 -7.86 7.07
N ASP A 13 -20.61 -8.61 5.99
CA ASP A 13 -19.40 -8.93 5.22
C ASP A 13 -19.09 -7.91 4.12
N TRP A 14 -19.96 -6.90 3.91
CA TRP A 14 -19.86 -5.87 2.87
C TRP A 14 -19.98 -6.42 1.44
N LEU A 15 -20.51 -7.65 1.30
CA LEU A 15 -20.62 -8.35 0.03
C LEU A 15 -22.07 -8.54 -0.38
N TYR A 16 -22.34 -8.39 -1.66
CA TYR A 16 -23.65 -8.48 -2.30
C TYR A 16 -23.56 -9.34 -3.54
N LYS A 17 -24.68 -9.92 -3.97
CA LYS A 17 -24.78 -10.50 -5.31
C LYS A 17 -25.02 -9.40 -6.34
N THR A 18 -24.58 -9.61 -7.57
CA THR A 18 -24.97 -8.74 -8.69
C THR A 18 -26.51 -8.68 -8.78
N GLY A 19 -27.04 -7.45 -8.93
CA GLY A 19 -28.49 -7.18 -8.92
C GLY A 19 -29.06 -6.79 -7.54
N GLU A 20 -28.42 -7.13 -6.43
CA GLU A 20 -28.83 -6.68 -5.09
C GLU A 20 -28.58 -5.18 -4.91
N GLN A 21 -29.36 -4.54 -4.02
CA GLN A 21 -29.18 -3.14 -3.63
C GLN A 21 -28.35 -3.08 -2.36
N ALA A 22 -27.21 -2.44 -2.39
CA ALA A 22 -26.40 -2.18 -1.21
C ALA A 22 -26.90 -0.93 -0.49
N LYS A 23 -27.13 -1.06 0.81
CA LYS A 23 -27.60 0.05 1.68
C LYS A 23 -26.63 0.22 2.83
N VAL A 24 -26.31 1.47 3.16
CA VAL A 24 -25.36 1.80 4.20
C VAL A 24 -25.97 2.82 5.16
N GLU A 25 -26.01 2.47 6.42
CA GLU A 25 -26.34 3.37 7.51
C GLU A 25 -25.15 4.28 7.79
N VAL A 26 -25.36 5.58 7.96
CA VAL A 26 -24.30 6.57 8.14
C VAL A 26 -24.53 7.40 9.39
N SER A 27 -23.48 7.58 10.18
CA SER A 27 -23.47 8.56 11.27
C SER A 27 -22.10 9.22 11.41
N PHE A 28 -22.09 10.41 11.98
CA PHE A 28 -20.88 11.19 12.22
C PHE A 28 -20.83 11.69 13.65
N TYR A 29 -19.69 11.54 14.27
CA TYR A 29 -19.43 11.98 15.65
C TYR A 29 -18.23 12.92 15.67
N LYS A 30 -18.30 13.96 16.49
CA LYS A 30 -17.16 14.82 16.81
C LYS A 30 -17.01 14.89 18.33
N TYR A 31 -15.83 14.54 18.82
CA TYR A 31 -15.56 14.38 20.26
C TYR A 31 -16.53 13.44 20.96
N GLY A 32 -16.92 12.35 20.29
CA GLY A 32 -17.88 11.37 20.80
C GLY A 32 -19.35 11.80 20.77
N ILE A 33 -19.65 13.01 20.31
CA ILE A 33 -21.00 13.56 20.23
C ILE A 33 -21.53 13.44 18.81
N PRO A 34 -22.73 12.84 18.60
CA PRO A 34 -23.34 12.81 17.28
C PRO A 34 -23.59 14.23 16.75
N ARG A 35 -23.43 14.41 15.44
CA ARG A 35 -23.64 15.71 14.80
C ARG A 35 -24.73 15.61 13.75
N ASP A 36 -25.61 16.60 13.78
CA ASP A 36 -26.64 16.81 12.78
C ASP A 36 -26.10 17.71 11.66
N GLY A 37 -26.68 17.64 10.48
CA GLY A 37 -26.31 18.48 9.35
C GLY A 37 -26.47 17.79 8.03
N GLU A 38 -26.15 18.50 6.96
CA GLU A 38 -26.23 18.00 5.60
C GLU A 38 -24.90 17.38 5.16
N VAL A 39 -24.97 16.15 4.66
CA VAL A 39 -23.83 15.41 4.10
C VAL A 39 -24.07 15.27 2.60
N ASN A 40 -23.12 15.74 1.80
CA ASN A 40 -23.08 15.47 0.38
C ASN A 40 -22.43 14.11 0.13
N TYR A 41 -22.92 13.41 -0.90
CA TYR A 41 -22.35 12.13 -1.29
C TYR A 41 -22.14 12.00 -2.80
N GLU A 42 -21.17 11.15 -3.14
CA GLU A 42 -20.93 10.66 -4.49
C GLU A 42 -20.88 9.13 -4.45
N ILE A 43 -21.57 8.50 -5.39
CA ILE A 43 -21.57 7.03 -5.57
C ILE A 43 -21.15 6.72 -6.99
N GLY A 44 -20.37 5.68 -7.19
CA GLY A 44 -19.93 5.22 -8.50
C GLY A 44 -19.22 3.88 -8.42
N ASP A 45 -18.89 3.33 -9.56
CA ASP A 45 -18.05 2.14 -9.62
C ASP A 45 -16.62 2.48 -9.23
N ASP A 46 -15.92 1.48 -8.67
CA ASP A 46 -14.54 1.64 -8.18
C ASP A 46 -13.64 2.27 -9.24
N MET A 47 -12.86 3.27 -8.83
CA MET A 47 -11.92 4.04 -9.66
C MET A 47 -12.55 4.78 -10.85
N LEU A 48 -13.89 4.79 -10.97
CA LEU A 48 -14.60 5.50 -12.02
C LEU A 48 -15.23 6.79 -11.49
N LYS A 49 -15.70 7.60 -12.45
CA LYS A 49 -16.47 8.81 -12.16
C LYS A 49 -17.79 8.46 -11.51
N ALA A 50 -18.20 9.22 -10.51
CA ALA A 50 -19.48 9.03 -9.84
C ALA A 50 -20.66 9.08 -10.83
N ASP A 51 -21.53 8.08 -10.76
CA ASP A 51 -22.76 7.99 -11.55
C ASP A 51 -23.98 8.57 -10.80
N LYS A 52 -23.87 8.76 -9.48
CA LYS A 52 -24.91 9.35 -8.63
C LYS A 52 -24.28 10.32 -7.64
N LYS A 53 -24.92 11.48 -7.46
CA LYS A 53 -24.57 12.47 -6.44
C LYS A 53 -25.84 12.96 -5.76
N GLY A 54 -25.72 13.40 -4.52
CA GLY A 54 -26.83 13.93 -3.75
C GLY A 54 -26.42 14.37 -2.37
N SER A 55 -27.42 14.62 -1.53
CA SER A 55 -27.24 14.90 -0.12
C SER A 55 -28.28 14.20 0.76
N PHE A 56 -27.98 14.07 2.01
CA PHE A 56 -28.92 13.63 3.06
C PHE A 56 -28.62 14.36 4.36
N LYS A 57 -29.60 14.36 5.28
CA LYS A 57 -29.45 15.00 6.58
C LYS A 57 -29.14 13.96 7.66
N LEU A 58 -28.08 14.19 8.40
CA LEU A 58 -27.86 13.59 9.73
C LEU A 58 -28.81 14.32 10.68
N LYS A 59 -29.84 13.66 11.17
CA LYS A 59 -30.76 14.23 12.14
C LYS A 59 -31.31 13.12 13.03
N ASN A 60 -30.90 13.12 14.30
CA ASN A 60 -31.38 12.19 15.36
C ASN A 60 -31.55 10.72 14.92
N GLY A 61 -30.79 10.30 13.93
CA GLY A 61 -30.93 8.99 13.31
C GLY A 61 -29.69 8.63 12.50
N ARG A 62 -29.77 7.46 11.95
CA ARG A 62 -28.74 6.89 11.11
C ARG A 62 -29.33 6.77 9.70
N PRO A 63 -29.27 7.83 8.88
CA PRO A 63 -29.80 7.80 7.54
C PRO A 63 -29.18 6.67 6.74
N ILE A 64 -30.00 6.05 5.89
CA ILE A 64 -29.60 4.95 5.01
C ILE A 64 -29.36 5.51 3.62
N VAL A 65 -28.14 5.32 3.14
CA VAL A 65 -27.74 5.66 1.76
C VAL A 65 -27.83 4.40 0.90
N ASN A 66 -28.65 4.47 -0.16
CA ASN A 66 -28.70 3.41 -1.16
C ASN A 66 -27.58 3.63 -2.18
N MET A 67 -26.57 2.77 -2.14
CA MET A 67 -25.43 2.77 -3.05
C MET A 67 -25.75 2.19 -4.44
N GLY A 68 -26.98 1.64 -4.62
CA GLY A 68 -27.37 1.01 -5.85
C GLY A 68 -26.85 -0.43 -5.97
N THR A 69 -26.68 -0.87 -7.21
CA THR A 69 -26.28 -2.24 -7.54
C THR A 69 -25.25 -2.27 -8.67
N ARG A 70 -24.71 -3.44 -8.94
CA ARG A 70 -23.92 -3.71 -10.15
C ARG A 70 -24.54 -4.88 -10.94
N LYS A 71 -24.42 -4.80 -12.26
CA LYS A 71 -24.81 -5.88 -13.18
C LYS A 71 -23.68 -6.87 -13.41
N THR A 72 -22.44 -6.48 -13.11
CA THR A 72 -21.23 -7.26 -13.28
C THR A 72 -20.44 -7.32 -11.97
N PRO A 73 -19.64 -8.37 -11.72
CA PRO A 73 -18.77 -8.45 -10.54
C PRO A 73 -17.87 -7.23 -10.40
N GLY A 74 -17.57 -6.82 -9.16
CA GLY A 74 -16.72 -5.67 -8.89
C GLY A 74 -17.15 -4.88 -7.66
N PHE A 75 -16.71 -3.63 -7.55
CA PHE A 75 -16.92 -2.79 -6.37
C PHE A 75 -17.64 -1.50 -6.70
N ARG A 76 -18.40 -0.98 -5.73
CA ARG A 76 -18.96 0.38 -5.74
C ARG A 76 -18.45 1.19 -4.58
N ASP A 77 -18.17 2.46 -4.84
CA ASP A 77 -17.69 3.45 -3.90
C ASP A 77 -18.83 4.33 -3.38
N LEU A 78 -18.78 4.65 -2.09
CA LEU A 78 -19.50 5.77 -1.49
C LEU A 78 -18.47 6.74 -0.91
N ARG A 79 -18.51 7.99 -1.36
CA ARG A 79 -17.72 9.09 -0.83
C ARG A 79 -18.65 10.08 -0.14
N LEU A 80 -18.32 10.45 1.08
CA LEU A 80 -19.09 11.34 1.93
C LEU A 80 -18.30 12.62 2.20
N PHE A 81 -19.00 13.76 2.18
CA PHE A 81 -18.42 15.08 2.43
C PHE A 81 -19.33 15.85 3.37
N TYR A 82 -18.85 16.12 4.58
CA TYR A 82 -19.57 16.84 5.60
C TYR A 82 -18.84 18.13 5.97
N LYS A 83 -19.52 19.27 5.85
CA LYS A 83 -18.98 20.58 6.27
C LYS A 83 -19.47 20.91 7.68
N LEU A 84 -18.55 21.11 8.61
CA LEU A 84 -18.81 21.49 9.99
C LEU A 84 -17.72 22.43 10.46
N ASP A 85 -18.11 23.57 11.06
CA ASP A 85 -17.19 24.58 11.61
C ASP A 85 -16.10 25.02 10.62
N GLY A 86 -16.47 25.26 9.36
CA GLY A 86 -15.58 25.71 8.29
C GLY A 86 -14.63 24.61 7.74
N LYS A 87 -14.69 23.39 8.25
CA LYS A 87 -13.87 22.25 7.82
C LYS A 87 -14.70 21.22 7.07
N THR A 88 -14.13 20.58 6.06
CA THR A 88 -14.74 19.46 5.35
C THR A 88 -14.16 18.14 5.88
N TYR A 89 -15.05 17.29 6.39
CA TYR A 89 -14.74 15.93 6.80
C TYR A 89 -15.14 14.97 5.69
N GLN A 90 -14.19 14.15 5.26
CA GLN A 90 -14.40 13.20 4.16
C GLN A 90 -14.35 11.77 4.68
N HIS A 91 -15.12 10.89 4.05
CA HIS A 91 -15.09 9.45 4.29
C HIS A 91 -15.32 8.69 2.98
N HIS A 92 -14.75 7.51 2.88
CA HIS A 92 -14.81 6.67 1.70
C HIS A 92 -14.94 5.22 2.10
N ILE A 93 -15.93 4.54 1.55
CA ILE A 93 -16.14 3.10 1.71
C ILE A 93 -16.42 2.43 0.38
N LYS A 94 -16.23 1.13 0.33
CA LYS A 94 -16.52 0.26 -0.81
C LYS A 94 -17.37 -0.92 -0.38
N VAL A 95 -18.25 -1.35 -1.28
CA VAL A 95 -18.96 -2.62 -1.16
C VAL A 95 -18.68 -3.49 -2.39
N GLY A 96 -18.60 -4.80 -2.19
CA GLY A 96 -18.30 -5.76 -3.24
C GLY A 96 -19.53 -6.46 -3.78
N PHE A 97 -19.57 -6.70 -5.10
CA PHE A 97 -20.65 -7.43 -5.77
C PHE A 97 -20.08 -8.66 -6.46
N SER A 98 -20.53 -9.85 -6.07
CA SER A 98 -20.10 -11.15 -6.61
C SER A 98 -18.58 -11.22 -6.81
N VAL A 99 -17.82 -10.80 -5.79
CA VAL A 99 -16.35 -10.63 -5.89
C VAL A 99 -15.64 -11.94 -6.20
N ASP A 100 -16.22 -13.06 -5.83
CA ASP A 100 -15.78 -14.41 -6.15
C ASP A 100 -15.79 -14.72 -7.66
N LYS A 101 -16.51 -13.91 -8.44
CA LYS A 101 -16.65 -14.04 -9.90
C LYS A 101 -15.84 -13.00 -10.68
N ILE A 102 -15.04 -12.19 -10.01
CA ILE A 102 -14.15 -11.24 -10.69
C ILE A 102 -13.09 -12.04 -11.46
N GLN A 103 -13.00 -11.78 -12.75
CA GLN A 103 -11.99 -12.37 -13.61
C GLN A 103 -10.82 -11.42 -13.80
N PRO A 104 -9.59 -11.92 -13.91
CA PRO A 104 -8.46 -11.09 -14.30
C PRO A 104 -8.72 -10.38 -15.63
N TYR A 105 -8.42 -9.08 -15.70
CA TYR A 105 -8.54 -8.31 -16.94
C TYR A 105 -7.48 -8.72 -17.97
N THR A 106 -6.30 -9.08 -17.48
CA THR A 106 -5.18 -9.56 -18.29
C THR A 106 -4.90 -11.01 -17.98
N GLN A 107 -4.43 -11.74 -18.98
CA GLN A 107 -3.93 -13.10 -18.82
C GLN A 107 -2.42 -13.07 -18.71
N GLU A 108 -1.88 -14.02 -17.99
CA GLU A 108 -0.45 -14.26 -17.94
C GLU A 108 0.07 -14.57 -19.36
N PRO A 109 1.18 -13.92 -19.80
CA PRO A 109 1.81 -14.25 -21.08
C PRO A 109 2.15 -15.74 -21.18
N LYS A 110 1.96 -16.33 -22.35
CA LYS A 110 2.18 -17.77 -22.55
C LYS A 110 3.63 -18.22 -22.31
N ASP A 111 4.56 -17.30 -22.45
CA ASP A 111 5.99 -17.49 -22.26
C ASP A 111 6.52 -17.02 -20.90
N PHE A 112 5.64 -16.66 -19.96
CA PHE A 112 6.02 -16.09 -18.67
C PHE A 112 7.05 -16.96 -17.94
N ASP A 113 6.77 -18.23 -17.75
CA ASP A 113 7.67 -19.14 -17.05
C ASP A 113 8.98 -19.34 -17.80
N ALA A 114 8.92 -19.50 -19.14
CA ALA A 114 10.11 -19.67 -19.98
C ALA A 114 11.01 -18.42 -19.94
N PHE A 115 10.41 -17.24 -20.03
CA PHE A 115 11.13 -15.96 -19.93
C PHE A 115 11.89 -15.84 -18.60
N TRP A 116 11.19 -16.08 -17.49
CA TRP A 116 11.82 -15.98 -16.17
C TRP A 116 12.83 -17.09 -15.90
N GLN A 117 12.60 -18.29 -16.44
CA GLN A 117 13.59 -19.37 -16.32
C GLN A 117 14.87 -19.03 -17.09
N GLN A 118 14.75 -18.51 -18.31
CA GLN A 118 15.89 -18.04 -19.08
C GLN A 118 16.67 -16.96 -18.32
N ALA A 119 15.98 -15.94 -17.79
CA ALA A 119 16.62 -14.87 -17.03
C ALA A 119 17.38 -15.40 -15.80
N LYS A 120 16.80 -16.36 -15.08
CA LYS A 120 17.46 -17.02 -13.94
C LYS A 120 18.70 -17.83 -14.38
N ASP A 121 18.62 -18.52 -15.51
CA ASP A 121 19.73 -19.33 -16.02
C ASP A 121 20.87 -18.44 -16.54
N GLU A 122 20.57 -17.32 -17.16
CA GLU A 122 21.56 -16.31 -17.50
C GLU A 122 22.25 -15.71 -16.28
N LEU A 123 21.48 -15.39 -15.23
CA LEU A 123 22.01 -14.86 -13.98
C LEU A 123 22.97 -15.84 -13.27
N LYS A 124 22.74 -17.16 -13.35
CA LYS A 124 23.64 -18.17 -12.78
C LYS A 124 25.07 -18.08 -13.33
N ASN A 125 25.22 -17.58 -14.56
CA ASN A 125 26.51 -17.41 -15.21
C ASN A 125 27.18 -16.06 -14.93
N VAL A 126 26.54 -15.19 -14.14
CA VAL A 126 27.10 -13.90 -13.70
C VAL A 126 27.78 -14.11 -12.36
N PRO A 127 29.11 -13.95 -12.26
CA PRO A 127 29.80 -14.04 -10.97
C PRO A 127 29.26 -12.99 -10.02
N MET A 128 29.05 -13.37 -8.76
CA MET A 128 28.68 -12.40 -7.73
C MET A 128 29.83 -11.43 -7.51
N SER A 129 29.65 -10.19 -7.94
CA SER A 129 30.59 -9.10 -7.76
C SER A 129 29.92 -7.94 -7.04
N TYR A 130 30.52 -7.49 -5.95
CA TYR A 130 29.98 -6.39 -5.16
C TYR A 130 31.09 -5.56 -4.52
N THR A 131 30.79 -4.28 -4.27
CA THR A 131 31.56 -3.43 -3.37
C THR A 131 30.74 -3.11 -2.12
N LYS A 132 31.42 -2.88 -1.01
CA LYS A 132 30.82 -2.59 0.28
C LYS A 132 31.63 -1.47 0.94
N GLU A 133 31.01 -0.30 1.08
CA GLU A 133 31.60 0.91 1.66
C GLU A 133 30.89 1.25 2.99
N LEU A 134 31.65 1.55 4.04
CA LEU A 134 31.07 1.97 5.31
C LEU A 134 30.42 3.36 5.18
N ALA A 135 29.12 3.42 5.37
CA ALA A 135 28.33 4.66 5.41
C ALA A 135 28.27 5.18 6.86
N LYS A 136 29.35 5.85 7.29
CA LYS A 136 29.55 6.26 8.70
C LYS A 136 28.41 7.12 9.24
N GLU A 137 27.82 7.97 8.41
CA GLU A 137 26.72 8.86 8.73
C GLU A 137 25.43 8.11 9.17
N TYR A 138 25.33 6.83 8.81
CA TYR A 138 24.18 5.98 9.18
C TYR A 138 24.54 4.92 10.23
N CYS A 139 25.78 4.90 10.71
CA CYS A 139 26.16 4.03 11.82
C CYS A 139 25.70 4.62 13.16
N THR A 140 25.43 3.74 14.12
CA THR A 140 25.14 4.11 15.51
C THR A 140 26.05 3.32 16.46
N ASP A 141 25.87 3.47 17.76
CA ASP A 141 26.53 2.66 18.77
C ASP A 141 26.14 1.16 18.71
N LYS A 142 24.97 0.84 18.12
CA LYS A 142 24.41 -0.52 18.02
C LYS A 142 24.56 -1.17 16.66
N ILE A 143 24.66 -0.38 15.57
CA ILE A 143 24.64 -0.88 14.20
C ILE A 143 25.72 -0.26 13.32
N ASP A 144 26.19 -1.03 12.36
CA ASP A 144 26.96 -0.55 11.22
C ASP A 144 26.09 -0.54 9.96
N CYS A 145 26.32 0.47 9.10
CA CYS A 145 25.63 0.60 7.83
C CYS A 145 26.66 0.61 6.70
N TYR A 146 26.37 -0.11 5.63
CA TYR A 146 27.20 -0.16 4.45
C TYR A 146 26.40 0.20 3.21
N LEU A 147 26.98 1.02 2.34
CA LEU A 147 26.51 1.13 0.97
C LEU A 147 27.07 -0.04 0.17
N VAL A 148 26.18 -0.83 -0.41
CA VAL A 148 26.52 -1.97 -1.26
C VAL A 148 26.17 -1.64 -2.70
N LYS A 149 27.11 -1.91 -3.62
CA LYS A 149 26.87 -1.94 -5.05
C LYS A 149 27.03 -3.37 -5.52
N LEU A 150 26.00 -3.95 -6.11
CA LEU A 150 25.93 -5.34 -6.55
C LEU A 150 25.75 -5.40 -8.06
N GLN A 151 26.63 -6.11 -8.78
CA GLN A 151 26.45 -6.38 -10.21
C GLN A 151 25.27 -7.32 -10.44
N ILE A 152 24.39 -6.99 -11.39
CA ILE A 152 23.14 -7.71 -11.65
C ILE A 152 23.07 -8.40 -13.01
N ASP A 153 24.01 -8.12 -13.92
CA ASP A 153 24.08 -8.74 -15.25
C ASP A 153 25.50 -8.80 -15.80
N LYS A 154 25.63 -9.39 -16.99
CA LYS A 154 26.90 -9.50 -17.71
C LYS A 154 27.44 -8.15 -18.22
N MET A 155 26.58 -7.16 -18.39
CA MET A 155 26.95 -5.84 -18.92
C MET A 155 27.52 -4.92 -17.84
N GLY A 156 27.48 -5.35 -16.58
CA GLY A 156 28.00 -4.58 -15.46
C GLY A 156 27.01 -3.58 -14.87
N HIS A 157 25.72 -3.69 -15.20
CA HIS A 157 24.71 -2.92 -14.50
C HIS A 157 24.70 -3.27 -13.02
N ALA A 158 24.40 -2.29 -12.20
CA ALA A 158 24.47 -2.43 -10.76
C ALA A 158 23.13 -2.13 -10.10
N MET A 159 22.91 -2.79 -8.98
CA MET A 159 21.91 -2.44 -7.98
C MET A 159 22.63 -1.91 -6.75
N TYR A 160 22.07 -0.88 -6.13
CA TYR A 160 22.62 -0.31 -4.91
C TYR A 160 21.69 -0.57 -3.73
N GLY A 161 22.25 -0.55 -2.52
CA GLY A 161 21.44 -0.65 -1.31
C GLY A 161 22.22 -0.32 -0.05
N TYR A 162 21.47 0.01 1.01
CA TYR A 162 22.04 0.16 2.33
C TYR A 162 21.83 -1.12 3.14
N LEU A 163 22.94 -1.66 3.63
CA LEU A 163 22.98 -2.91 4.39
C LEU A 163 23.33 -2.59 5.85
N PHE A 164 22.37 -2.82 6.73
CA PHE A 164 22.51 -2.58 8.15
C PHE A 164 22.79 -3.89 8.90
N TYR A 165 23.83 -3.88 9.72
CA TYR A 165 24.20 -4.97 10.58
C TYR A 165 24.11 -4.58 12.05
N PRO A 166 23.61 -5.44 12.95
CA PRO A 166 23.90 -5.32 14.38
C PRO A 166 25.42 -5.38 14.60
N LYS A 167 25.97 -4.51 15.42
CA LYS A 167 27.38 -4.63 15.81
C LYS A 167 27.61 -6.01 16.46
N ASN A 168 28.72 -6.64 16.11
CA ASN A 168 29.06 -8.00 16.55
C ASN A 168 28.17 -9.14 15.98
N ALA A 169 27.45 -8.88 14.89
CA ALA A 169 26.71 -9.93 14.18
C ALA A 169 27.67 -11.04 13.70
N LYS A 170 27.33 -12.29 14.04
CA LYS A 170 28.04 -13.47 13.55
C LYS A 170 27.37 -14.01 12.30
N GLN A 171 28.16 -14.63 11.43
CA GLN A 171 27.62 -15.27 10.22
C GLN A 171 26.53 -16.30 10.58
N GLY A 172 25.38 -16.22 9.91
CA GLY A 172 24.27 -17.15 10.08
C GLY A 172 23.47 -17.01 11.38
N SER A 173 23.78 -16.01 12.23
CA SER A 173 23.13 -15.87 13.55
C SER A 173 21.96 -14.88 13.58
N HIS A 174 21.71 -14.18 12.50
CA HIS A 174 20.67 -13.15 12.43
C HIS A 174 19.75 -13.36 11.23
N PRO A 175 18.44 -13.18 11.39
CA PRO A 175 17.53 -13.16 10.24
C PRO A 175 17.78 -11.93 9.36
N VAL A 176 17.52 -12.08 8.06
CA VAL A 176 17.69 -11.00 7.07
C VAL A 176 16.34 -10.48 6.64
N VAL A 177 16.17 -9.15 6.63
CA VAL A 177 15.02 -8.47 6.07
C VAL A 177 15.46 -7.75 4.79
N LEU A 178 15.03 -8.26 3.64
CA LEU A 178 15.17 -7.59 2.36
C LEU A 178 14.00 -6.64 2.14
N THR A 179 14.28 -5.38 1.81
CA THR A 179 13.27 -4.38 1.52
C THR A 179 13.45 -3.88 0.09
N PRO A 180 12.66 -4.39 -0.86
CA PRO A 180 12.61 -3.83 -2.20
C PRO A 180 11.93 -2.46 -2.17
N PRO A 181 12.24 -1.57 -3.13
CA PRO A 181 11.67 -0.24 -3.19
C PRO A 181 10.19 -0.26 -3.60
N GLY A 182 9.49 0.82 -3.26
CA GLY A 182 8.22 1.18 -3.89
C GLY A 182 8.42 1.70 -5.32
N ALA A 183 7.36 2.20 -5.94
CA ALA A 183 7.44 2.82 -7.25
C ALA A 183 8.22 4.13 -7.22
N GLY A 184 9.01 4.39 -8.26
CA GLY A 184 9.75 5.64 -8.47
C GLY A 184 11.26 5.50 -8.34
N ILE A 185 11.95 6.52 -8.85
CA ILE A 185 13.41 6.67 -8.79
C ILE A 185 13.78 7.28 -7.41
N LYS A 186 14.95 6.97 -6.88
CA LYS A 186 15.43 7.46 -5.56
C LYS A 186 14.54 7.01 -4.40
N THR A 187 14.38 5.73 -4.29
CA THR A 187 13.47 5.12 -3.30
C THR A 187 14.05 5.05 -1.88
N ILE A 188 15.39 5.10 -1.74
CA ILE A 188 16.05 5.14 -0.43
C ILE A 188 16.32 6.59 -0.05
N LYS A 189 15.32 7.28 0.54
CA LYS A 189 15.44 8.68 0.93
C LYS A 189 15.94 8.90 2.36
N GLU A 190 15.60 7.98 3.23
CA GLU A 190 15.85 8.06 4.68
C GLU A 190 16.38 6.72 5.19
N PRO A 191 17.66 6.38 4.97
CA PRO A 191 18.20 5.08 5.34
C PRO A 191 17.98 4.72 6.82
N LEU A 192 18.05 5.70 7.72
CA LEU A 192 17.85 5.46 9.16
C LEU A 192 16.41 5.21 9.59
N ARG A 193 15.41 5.45 8.73
CA ARG A 193 13.99 5.27 9.08
C ARG A 193 13.67 3.89 9.63
N ASN A 194 14.37 2.89 9.14
CA ASN A 194 14.13 1.48 9.48
C ASN A 194 15.29 0.83 10.27
N LYS A 195 16.17 1.65 10.86
CA LYS A 195 17.32 1.16 11.64
C LYS A 195 16.93 0.24 12.79
N TYR A 196 15.73 0.38 13.33
CA TYR A 196 15.26 -0.39 14.48
C TYR A 196 15.28 -1.91 14.22
N TYR A 197 15.17 -2.37 12.98
CA TYR A 197 15.33 -3.77 12.64
C TYR A 197 16.74 -4.26 13.04
N ALA A 198 17.76 -3.53 12.62
CA ALA A 198 19.14 -3.88 12.93
C ALA A 198 19.48 -3.68 14.41
N GLU A 199 18.94 -2.65 15.05
CA GLU A 199 19.08 -2.42 16.49
C GLU A 199 18.44 -3.52 17.34
N ASN A 200 17.51 -4.30 16.76
CA ASN A 200 16.83 -5.44 17.39
C ASN A 200 17.27 -6.80 16.83
N GLY A 201 18.44 -6.88 16.25
CA GLY A 201 19.06 -8.15 15.91
C GLY A 201 18.75 -8.71 14.53
N PHE A 202 18.21 -7.91 13.60
CA PHE A 202 18.02 -8.30 12.21
C PHE A 202 19.14 -7.70 11.34
N ILE A 203 19.54 -8.40 10.29
CA ILE A 203 20.28 -7.79 9.20
C ILE A 203 19.24 -7.21 8.25
N ARG A 204 19.33 -5.92 7.91
CA ARG A 204 18.43 -5.28 6.97
C ARG A 204 19.15 -4.85 5.71
N PHE A 205 18.62 -5.23 4.57
CA PHE A 205 19.10 -4.80 3.27
C PHE A 205 17.98 -4.06 2.53
N GLU A 206 18.12 -2.75 2.39
CA GLU A 206 17.22 -1.87 1.66
C GLU A 206 17.82 -1.54 0.32
N ILE A 207 17.17 -1.96 -0.77
CA ILE A 207 17.69 -1.86 -2.13
C ILE A 207 16.93 -0.85 -2.96
N GLU A 208 17.61 -0.29 -3.95
CA GLU A 208 17.01 0.36 -5.10
C GLU A 208 17.19 -0.52 -6.35
N ILE A 209 16.38 -0.34 -7.38
CA ILE A 209 16.35 -1.22 -8.57
C ILE A 209 16.61 -0.49 -9.89
N HIS A 210 16.88 0.80 -9.86
CA HIS A 210 17.09 1.60 -11.08
C HIS A 210 18.54 1.84 -11.44
N GLY A 211 19.48 1.21 -10.71
CA GLY A 211 20.91 1.35 -10.95
C GLY A 211 21.50 2.71 -10.56
N LEU A 212 20.78 3.49 -9.77
CA LEU A 212 21.23 4.79 -9.31
C LEU A 212 21.89 4.70 -7.93
N ASP A 213 23.05 5.35 -7.81
CA ASP A 213 23.66 5.53 -6.49
C ASP A 213 22.72 6.37 -5.60
N PRO A 214 22.28 5.87 -4.46
CA PRO A 214 21.32 6.58 -3.61
C PRO A 214 21.88 7.87 -2.98
N ARG A 215 23.17 8.13 -3.12
CA ARG A 215 23.83 9.39 -2.68
C ARG A 215 23.64 10.55 -3.68
N LEU A 216 23.17 10.28 -4.93
CA LEU A 216 22.98 11.28 -6.00
C LEU A 216 21.65 12.06 -5.91
#